data_aaa73033b894ea87b49202ce4215159b
#
_entry.id   aaa73033b894ea87b49202ce4215159b
#
_cell.length_a   1.000
_cell.length_b   1.000
_cell.length_c   1.000
_cell.angle_alpha   90.00
_cell.angle_beta   90.00
_cell.angle_gamma   90.00
#
_symmetry.space_group_name_H-M   'P 1'
#
loop_
_entity.id
_entity.type
_entity.pdbx_description
1 polymer ?
#
loop_
_entity_poly.entity_id
_entity_poly.type
_entity_poly.pdbx_seq_one_letter_code
_entity_poly.pdbx_strand_id
1 'polypeptide(L)'
;MKNLTLCFISVILSSVVWAGDVHKSKIHDYHQFFDKDSCDQVLTDTFTICYSHKRKSPKAVYVKIYGDKVVKDIDKRPGFWTDKRVAKKYRTTSGDYTNTGYDRGHFGASDASHDHDKKNQKATYSMANIVPQTPRANRYKFVALERHEREMAVKHGVLENVTLAYWNPKPKVIGKSKLQVPSAFAKIYTGHGGKYRECFFVWNTDVYDMKDGADPNKYKVPCEKVFKMWETNVGKADIWSPDDSKALKALLKKLGDTVDSPDIKKVMKIIP
;
A
#
# COMPACT_ATOMS: atom_id res chain seq x y z
N MET A 1 -76.62 -17.69 21.29
CA MET A 1 -75.44 -18.51 20.98
C MET A 1 -74.60 -17.71 19.99
N LYS A 2 -73.51 -17.11 20.47
CA LYS A 2 -72.62 -16.28 19.65
C LYS A 2 -71.36 -17.07 19.30
N ASN A 3 -71.19 -17.33 18.03
CA ASN A 3 -69.99 -18.01 17.53
C ASN A 3 -68.85 -17.00 17.49
N LEU A 4 -67.78 -17.28 18.26
CA LEU A 4 -66.52 -16.53 18.24
C LEU A 4 -65.59 -17.22 17.26
N THR A 5 -65.36 -16.57 16.11
CA THR A 5 -64.37 -17.02 15.11
C THR A 5 -62.98 -16.48 15.53
N LEU A 6 -62.13 -17.37 16.01
CA LEU A 6 -60.72 -17.05 16.24
C LEU A 6 -59.97 -16.96 14.93
N CYS A 7 -59.51 -15.76 14.60
CA CYS A 7 -58.64 -15.52 13.45
C CYS A 7 -57.17 -15.69 13.94
N PHE A 8 -56.55 -16.82 13.54
CA PHE A 8 -55.08 -17.01 13.74
C PHE A 8 -54.32 -16.18 12.72
N ILE A 9 -53.73 -15.08 13.18
CA ILE A 9 -52.74 -14.35 12.41
C ILE A 9 -51.41 -15.05 12.57
N SER A 10 -51.02 -15.82 11.54
CA SER A 10 -49.66 -16.36 11.42
C SER A 10 -48.72 -15.26 11.07
N VAL A 11 -47.97 -14.76 12.04
CA VAL A 11 -46.83 -13.88 11.80
C VAL A 11 -45.68 -14.72 11.25
N ILE A 12 -45.55 -14.75 9.94
CA ILE A 12 -44.35 -15.26 9.26
C ILE A 12 -43.25 -14.22 9.48
N LEU A 13 -42.41 -14.42 10.49
CA LEU A 13 -41.13 -13.76 10.59
C LEU A 13 -40.23 -14.27 9.45
N SER A 14 -40.33 -13.63 8.30
CA SER A 14 -39.31 -13.77 7.26
C SER A 14 -38.04 -13.11 7.77
N SER A 15 -37.09 -13.93 8.24
CA SER A 15 -35.72 -13.51 8.42
C SER A 15 -35.13 -13.17 7.06
N VAL A 16 -35.30 -11.91 6.65
CA VAL A 16 -34.57 -11.35 5.53
C VAL A 16 -33.14 -11.20 6.01
N VAL A 17 -32.33 -12.23 5.81
CA VAL A 17 -30.87 -12.12 5.92
C VAL A 17 -30.46 -11.18 4.77
N TRP A 18 -30.12 -9.98 5.14
CA TRP A 18 -29.59 -8.97 4.21
C TRP A 18 -28.25 -9.45 3.68
N ALA A 19 -28.25 -10.08 2.51
CA ALA A 19 -27.04 -10.37 1.73
C ALA A 19 -26.25 -9.09 1.38
N GLY A 20 -26.83 -7.91 1.63
CA GLY A 20 -26.22 -6.61 1.41
C GLY A 20 -25.16 -6.21 2.44
N ASP A 21 -25.23 -6.72 3.69
CA ASP A 21 -24.33 -6.27 4.75
C ASP A 21 -22.95 -6.92 4.68
N VAL A 22 -22.84 -8.13 4.13
CA VAL A 22 -21.54 -8.79 3.90
C VAL A 22 -20.73 -8.09 2.81
N HIS A 23 -21.42 -7.44 1.87
CA HIS A 23 -20.73 -6.69 0.80
C HIS A 23 -20.29 -5.28 1.25
N LYS A 24 -21.06 -4.64 2.12
CA LYS A 24 -20.69 -3.33 2.70
C LYS A 24 -19.48 -3.42 3.63
N SER A 25 -19.36 -4.47 4.44
CA SER A 25 -18.22 -4.64 5.33
C SER A 25 -16.88 -4.79 4.59
N LYS A 26 -16.88 -5.35 3.38
CA LYS A 26 -15.65 -5.54 2.58
C LYS A 26 -15.18 -4.27 1.87
N ILE A 27 -16.07 -3.33 1.57
CA ILE A 27 -15.70 -2.02 1.03
C ILE A 27 -15.19 -1.10 2.15
N HIS A 28 -15.63 -1.30 3.39
CA HIS A 28 -15.15 -0.55 4.56
C HIS A 28 -13.68 -0.82 4.90
N ASP A 29 -13.11 -1.97 4.51
CA ASP A 29 -11.72 -2.32 4.81
C ASP A 29 -10.70 -1.29 4.29
N TYR A 30 -11.02 -0.51 3.26
CA TYR A 30 -10.09 0.49 2.72
C TYR A 30 -10.21 1.86 3.38
N HIS A 31 -11.36 2.20 3.98
CA HIS A 31 -11.58 3.48 4.64
C HIS A 31 -10.59 3.72 5.79
N GLN A 32 -10.22 2.66 6.53
CA GLN A 32 -9.23 2.74 7.60
C GLN A 32 -7.85 3.25 7.16
N PHE A 33 -7.52 3.12 5.87
CA PHE A 33 -6.24 3.60 5.32
C PHE A 33 -6.27 5.10 4.99
N PHE A 34 -7.46 5.71 4.94
CA PHE A 34 -7.68 7.07 4.44
C PHE A 34 -8.48 7.95 5.40
N ASP A 35 -8.71 7.51 6.63
CA ASP A 35 -9.39 8.28 7.64
C ASP A 35 -8.50 9.41 8.21
N LYS A 36 -9.12 10.29 9.00
CA LYS A 36 -8.46 11.44 9.62
C LYS A 36 -7.38 11.05 10.65
N ASP A 37 -7.45 9.85 11.22
CA ASP A 37 -6.50 9.37 12.21
C ASP A 37 -5.26 8.77 11.51
N SER A 38 -5.43 8.30 10.28
CA SER A 38 -4.37 7.75 9.45
C SER A 38 -3.64 8.81 8.61
N CYS A 39 -4.32 9.89 8.20
CA CYS A 39 -3.86 10.84 7.21
C CYS A 39 -3.78 12.26 7.76
N ASP A 40 -2.64 12.93 7.59
CA ASP A 40 -2.57 14.39 7.84
C ASP A 40 -3.30 15.17 6.74
N GLN A 41 -3.37 14.61 5.53
CA GLN A 41 -4.09 15.17 4.40
C GLN A 41 -4.51 14.06 3.43
N VAL A 42 -5.75 14.12 2.94
CA VAL A 42 -6.24 13.28 1.84
C VAL A 42 -6.29 14.10 0.56
N LEU A 43 -5.62 13.61 -0.48
CA LEU A 43 -5.62 14.21 -1.81
C LEU A 43 -6.38 13.27 -2.75
N THR A 44 -7.43 13.78 -3.37
CA THR A 44 -8.26 13.02 -4.31
C THR A 44 -8.27 13.69 -5.68
N ASP A 45 -8.05 12.92 -6.71
CA ASP A 45 -8.18 13.29 -8.13
C ASP A 45 -8.38 12.00 -8.95
N THR A 46 -7.45 11.63 -9.81
CA THR A 46 -7.44 10.34 -10.52
C THR A 46 -7.34 9.15 -9.58
N PHE A 47 -6.68 9.33 -8.45
CA PHE A 47 -6.51 8.37 -7.36
C PHE A 47 -6.48 9.10 -6.01
N THR A 48 -6.61 8.35 -4.92
CA THR A 48 -6.66 8.91 -3.55
C THR A 48 -5.35 8.66 -2.83
N ILE A 49 -4.78 9.72 -2.25
CA ILE A 49 -3.52 9.67 -1.49
C ILE A 49 -3.78 10.06 -0.04
N CYS A 50 -3.40 9.21 0.89
CA CYS A 50 -3.23 9.52 2.29
C CYS A 50 -1.81 10.05 2.51
N TYR A 51 -1.66 11.36 2.69
CA TYR A 51 -0.35 12.01 2.80
C TYR A 51 0.02 12.30 4.25
N SER A 52 1.27 12.03 4.62
CA SER A 52 1.81 12.36 5.94
C SER A 52 2.72 13.59 5.89
N HIS A 53 2.37 14.61 6.63
CA HIS A 53 3.18 15.82 6.80
C HIS A 53 4.50 15.53 7.53
N LYS A 54 4.44 14.67 8.56
CA LYS A 54 5.64 14.24 9.31
C LYS A 54 6.61 13.47 8.43
N ARG A 55 6.10 12.54 7.61
CA ARG A 55 6.91 11.71 6.71
C ARG A 55 7.29 12.44 5.43
N LYS A 56 6.52 13.48 5.06
CA LYS A 56 6.56 14.19 3.77
C LYS A 56 6.41 13.23 2.58
N SER A 57 5.52 12.28 2.74
CA SER A 57 5.37 11.11 1.90
C SER A 57 3.95 10.58 1.97
N PRO A 58 3.46 9.91 0.92
CA PRO A 58 2.21 9.16 1.02
C PRO A 58 2.37 7.98 1.98
N LYS A 59 1.36 7.74 2.82
CA LYS A 59 1.24 6.56 3.69
C LYS A 59 0.45 5.46 3.00
N ALA A 60 -0.60 5.84 2.31
CA ALA A 60 -1.43 4.95 1.52
C ALA A 60 -1.84 5.63 0.20
N VAL A 61 -1.99 4.84 -0.85
CA VAL A 61 -2.58 5.29 -2.12
C VAL A 61 -3.57 4.24 -2.58
N TYR A 62 -4.78 4.70 -2.91
CA TYR A 62 -5.82 3.88 -3.53
C TYR A 62 -5.99 4.29 -5.00
N VAL A 63 -6.04 3.32 -5.88
CA VAL A 63 -6.23 3.52 -7.31
C VAL A 63 -7.08 2.42 -7.91
N LYS A 64 -7.92 2.79 -8.91
CA LYS A 64 -8.60 1.84 -9.79
C LYS A 64 -7.86 1.74 -11.11
N ILE A 65 -7.66 0.52 -11.57
CA ILE A 65 -6.98 0.19 -12.80
C ILE A 65 -7.97 -0.55 -13.69
N TYR A 66 -8.19 -0.03 -14.89
CA TYR A 66 -9.16 -0.55 -15.84
C TYR A 66 -8.46 -1.40 -16.89
N GLY A 67 -8.84 -2.67 -16.98
CA GLY A 67 -8.18 -3.66 -17.83
C GLY A 67 -8.25 -3.34 -19.33
N ASP A 68 -9.32 -2.69 -19.78
CA ASP A 68 -9.47 -2.22 -21.15
C ASP A 68 -8.58 -1.02 -21.52
N LYS A 69 -8.00 -0.37 -20.49
CA LYS A 69 -7.19 0.84 -20.66
C LYS A 69 -5.69 0.58 -20.57
N VAL A 70 -5.27 -0.40 -19.76
CA VAL A 70 -3.84 -0.70 -19.55
C VAL A 70 -3.11 -1.28 -20.78
N VAL A 71 -3.80 -1.53 -21.86
CA VAL A 71 -3.25 -2.02 -23.13
C VAL A 71 -2.88 -0.88 -24.09
N LYS A 72 -3.15 0.37 -23.71
CA LYS A 72 -2.81 1.58 -24.50
C LYS A 72 -1.60 2.22 -23.87
N ASP A 73 -0.64 2.62 -24.66
CA ASP A 73 0.62 3.22 -24.23
C ASP A 73 0.78 4.61 -24.85
N ILE A 74 1.23 5.57 -24.07
CA ILE A 74 1.68 6.88 -24.53
C ILE A 74 3.19 6.93 -24.37
N ASP A 75 3.92 6.91 -25.50
CA ASP A 75 5.38 6.77 -25.55
C ASP A 75 6.15 7.82 -24.72
N LYS A 76 5.61 9.01 -24.55
CA LYS A 76 6.31 10.12 -23.88
C LYS A 76 5.94 10.25 -22.42
N ARG A 77 6.86 9.93 -21.54
CA ARG A 77 6.73 10.12 -20.09
C ARG A 77 6.83 11.60 -19.71
N PRO A 78 5.92 12.11 -18.85
CA PRO A 78 6.02 13.47 -18.33
C PRO A 78 7.14 13.59 -17.29
N GLY A 79 7.54 14.83 -16.97
CA GLY A 79 8.43 15.10 -15.85
C GLY A 79 7.71 15.03 -14.51
N PHE A 80 8.46 14.71 -13.44
CA PHE A 80 7.95 14.83 -12.06
C PHE A 80 7.62 16.28 -11.73
N TRP A 81 6.51 16.48 -11.02
CA TRP A 81 6.06 17.81 -10.65
C TRP A 81 5.72 17.91 -9.15
N THR A 82 6.01 19.07 -8.58
CA THR A 82 5.73 19.36 -7.17
C THR A 82 4.23 19.57 -6.95
N ASP A 83 3.61 18.79 -6.08
CA ASP A 83 2.18 18.88 -5.82
C ASP A 83 1.84 20.09 -4.93
N LYS A 84 1.23 21.11 -5.52
CA LYS A 84 0.88 22.33 -4.81
C LYS A 84 -0.33 22.17 -3.87
N ARG A 85 -1.06 21.08 -3.94
CA ARG A 85 -2.14 20.75 -2.99
C ARG A 85 -1.58 20.48 -1.59
N VAL A 86 -0.36 19.94 -1.49
CA VAL A 86 0.38 19.82 -0.24
C VAL A 86 0.97 21.18 0.14
N ALA A 87 0.85 21.63 1.39
CA ALA A 87 1.41 22.90 1.85
C ALA A 87 2.94 22.94 1.70
N LYS A 88 3.50 24.12 1.35
CA LYS A 88 4.93 24.29 0.97
C LYS A 88 5.91 23.64 1.96
N LYS A 89 5.67 23.77 3.27
CA LYS A 89 6.55 23.20 4.33
C LYS A 89 6.57 21.67 4.38
N TYR A 90 5.61 21.00 3.75
CA TYR A 90 5.48 19.55 3.74
C TYR A 90 5.75 18.93 2.37
N ARG A 91 5.87 19.75 1.31
CA ARG A 91 6.13 19.28 -0.06
C ARG A 91 7.50 18.66 -0.18
N THR A 92 7.57 17.69 -1.08
CA THR A 92 8.82 17.18 -1.64
C THR A 92 8.94 17.58 -3.10
N THR A 93 10.15 17.60 -3.58
CA THR A 93 10.51 17.93 -4.95
C THR A 93 11.38 16.85 -5.56
N SER A 94 11.48 16.82 -6.88
CA SER A 94 12.41 15.91 -7.58
C SER A 94 13.85 16.07 -7.11
N GLY A 95 14.26 17.31 -6.72
CA GLY A 95 15.59 17.62 -6.22
C GLY A 95 15.95 16.98 -4.88
N ASP A 96 14.94 16.56 -4.07
CA ASP A 96 15.19 15.87 -2.80
C ASP A 96 15.80 14.47 -2.98
N TYR A 97 15.76 13.94 -4.19
CA TYR A 97 16.30 12.62 -4.54
C TYR A 97 17.71 12.68 -5.14
N THR A 98 18.19 13.87 -5.50
CA THR A 98 19.48 14.03 -6.18
C THR A 98 20.64 13.57 -5.29
N ASN A 99 21.48 12.68 -5.81
CA ASN A 99 22.66 12.11 -5.14
C ASN A 99 22.35 11.38 -3.82
N THR A 100 21.14 10.83 -3.67
CA THR A 100 20.74 10.12 -2.45
C THR A 100 20.89 8.60 -2.53
N GLY A 101 21.04 8.05 -3.73
CA GLY A 101 21.03 6.61 -4.00
C GLY A 101 19.62 6.01 -4.10
N TYR A 102 18.56 6.83 -3.95
CA TYR A 102 17.18 6.39 -4.09
C TYR A 102 16.58 6.83 -5.41
N ASP A 103 15.79 5.94 -6.00
CA ASP A 103 14.95 6.25 -7.15
C ASP A 103 13.69 7.02 -6.71
N ARG A 104 13.14 7.82 -7.62
CA ARG A 104 11.79 8.39 -7.51
C ARG A 104 10.79 7.32 -7.93
N GLY A 105 10.43 6.46 -6.98
CA GLY A 105 9.54 5.35 -7.25
C GLY A 105 8.07 5.76 -7.21
N HIS A 106 7.29 5.37 -8.21
CA HIS A 106 5.85 5.45 -8.17
C HIS A 106 5.32 4.57 -7.03
N PHE A 107 4.45 5.12 -6.19
CA PHE A 107 4.03 4.41 -5.00
C PHE A 107 2.77 3.58 -5.25
N GLY A 108 1.62 4.19 -5.45
CA GLY A 108 0.37 3.48 -5.67
C GLY A 108 -0.05 3.44 -7.13
N ALA A 109 -0.11 4.61 -7.75
CA ALA A 109 -0.50 4.75 -9.14
C ALA A 109 0.75 4.73 -10.03
N SER A 110 0.96 3.63 -10.75
CA SER A 110 2.09 3.47 -11.67
C SER A 110 1.85 4.16 -13.01
N ASP A 111 2.93 4.54 -13.67
CA ASP A 111 2.91 5.13 -15.01
C ASP A 111 2.22 4.16 -15.99
N ALA A 112 2.72 2.95 -16.10
CA ALA A 112 2.27 1.95 -17.06
C ALA A 112 0.80 1.47 -16.85
N SER A 113 0.18 1.77 -15.71
CA SER A 113 -1.25 1.49 -15.48
C SER A 113 -2.14 2.68 -15.85
N HIS A 114 -1.56 3.84 -16.18
CA HIS A 114 -2.27 5.10 -16.40
C HIS A 114 -1.84 5.86 -17.67
N ASP A 115 -0.95 5.29 -18.46
CA ASP A 115 -0.39 5.91 -19.68
C ASP A 115 -1.33 5.87 -20.90
N HIS A 116 -2.54 5.36 -20.74
CA HIS A 116 -3.60 5.41 -21.74
C HIS A 116 -4.19 6.82 -21.97
N ASP A 117 -3.95 7.75 -21.07
CA ASP A 117 -4.42 9.13 -21.08
C ASP A 117 -3.38 10.08 -20.48
N LYS A 118 -3.08 11.18 -21.19
CA LYS A 118 -2.04 12.16 -20.78
C LYS A 118 -2.30 12.79 -19.40
N LYS A 119 -3.56 13.03 -19.04
CA LYS A 119 -3.93 13.62 -17.75
C LYS A 119 -3.66 12.63 -16.64
N ASN A 120 -4.12 11.39 -16.82
CA ASN A 120 -3.93 10.33 -15.83
C ASN A 120 -2.46 9.97 -15.67
N GLN A 121 -1.72 9.81 -16.76
CA GLN A 121 -0.28 9.60 -16.74
C GLN A 121 0.43 10.73 -15.99
N LYS A 122 0.14 11.99 -16.31
CA LYS A 122 0.73 13.15 -15.62
C LYS A 122 0.42 13.16 -14.13
N ALA A 123 -0.77 12.73 -13.72
CA ALA A 123 -1.14 12.66 -12.30
C ALA A 123 -0.24 11.70 -11.53
N THR A 124 0.18 10.57 -12.11
CA THR A 124 1.08 9.61 -11.44
C THR A 124 2.44 10.21 -11.10
N TYR A 125 2.93 11.20 -11.87
CA TYR A 125 4.20 11.90 -11.67
C TYR A 125 4.15 13.02 -10.62
N SER A 126 3.02 13.18 -9.91
CA SER A 126 2.95 14.03 -8.73
C SER A 126 3.92 13.55 -7.66
N MET A 127 4.76 14.45 -7.13
CA MET A 127 5.66 14.13 -6.03
C MET A 127 4.92 13.66 -4.76
N ALA A 128 3.61 13.88 -4.66
CA ALA A 128 2.78 13.30 -3.60
C ALA A 128 2.51 11.78 -3.80
N ASN A 129 2.69 11.23 -5.00
CA ASN A 129 2.62 9.80 -5.31
C ASN A 129 4.00 9.13 -5.37
N ILE A 130 5.08 9.86 -5.08
CA ILE A 130 6.45 9.37 -5.22
C ILE A 130 7.09 9.15 -3.86
N VAL A 131 7.74 8.00 -3.71
CA VAL A 131 8.48 7.62 -2.50
C VAL A 131 9.92 7.25 -2.81
N PRO A 132 10.85 7.43 -1.84
CA PRO A 132 12.21 6.91 -1.99
C PRO A 132 12.18 5.40 -2.03
N GLN A 133 12.56 4.84 -3.16
CA GLN A 133 12.75 3.39 -3.33
C GLN A 133 14.21 3.10 -3.64
N THR A 134 14.75 2.02 -3.05
CA THR A 134 16.06 1.55 -3.48
C THR A 134 15.99 1.12 -4.95
N PRO A 135 17.10 1.17 -5.72
CA PRO A 135 17.10 0.73 -7.11
C PRO A 135 16.52 -0.67 -7.31
N ARG A 136 16.81 -1.61 -6.43
CA ARG A 136 16.23 -2.96 -6.53
C ARG A 136 14.73 -3.00 -6.24
N ALA A 137 14.28 -2.28 -5.21
CA ALA A 137 12.85 -2.22 -4.90
C ALA A 137 12.07 -1.62 -6.08
N ASN A 138 12.55 -0.51 -6.64
CA ASN A 138 11.89 0.19 -7.74
C ASN A 138 11.94 -0.59 -9.06
N ARG A 139 13.15 -0.95 -9.50
CA ARG A 139 13.39 -1.42 -10.87
C ARG A 139 13.07 -2.91 -11.07
N TYR A 140 12.93 -3.69 -10.00
CA TYR A 140 12.64 -5.12 -10.09
C TYR A 140 11.36 -5.49 -9.36
N LYS A 141 11.29 -5.25 -8.04
CA LYS A 141 10.17 -5.72 -7.21
C LYS A 141 8.86 -5.01 -7.57
N PHE A 142 8.88 -3.67 -7.65
CA PHE A 142 7.70 -2.90 -8.04
C PHE A 142 7.30 -3.15 -9.48
N VAL A 143 8.25 -3.21 -10.41
CA VAL A 143 7.98 -3.54 -11.83
C VAL A 143 7.28 -4.89 -11.96
N ALA A 144 7.70 -5.92 -11.19
CA ALA A 144 7.02 -7.21 -11.19
C ALA A 144 5.58 -7.12 -10.68
N LEU A 145 5.36 -6.40 -9.58
CA LEU A 145 4.03 -6.20 -9.00
C LEU A 145 3.13 -5.35 -9.90
N GLU A 146 3.66 -4.30 -10.51
CA GLU A 146 2.92 -3.43 -11.45
C GLU A 146 2.53 -4.17 -12.73
N ARG A 147 3.36 -5.09 -13.21
CA ARG A 147 2.99 -5.96 -14.31
C ARG A 147 1.85 -6.90 -13.91
N HIS A 148 1.98 -7.57 -12.78
CA HIS A 148 0.92 -8.44 -12.24
C HIS A 148 -0.38 -7.66 -12.00
N GLU A 149 -0.30 -6.44 -11.51
CA GLU A 149 -1.42 -5.51 -11.35
C GLU A 149 -2.18 -5.31 -12.66
N ARG A 150 -1.48 -5.06 -13.77
CA ARG A 150 -2.11 -4.89 -15.09
C ARG A 150 -2.71 -6.20 -15.62
N GLU A 151 -2.01 -7.32 -15.46
CA GLU A 151 -2.51 -8.65 -15.84
C GLU A 151 -3.83 -8.98 -15.11
N MET A 152 -3.88 -8.68 -13.81
CA MET A 152 -5.09 -8.89 -13.02
C MET A 152 -6.20 -7.89 -13.36
N ALA A 153 -5.87 -6.66 -13.71
CA ALA A 153 -6.85 -5.69 -14.22
C ALA A 153 -7.49 -6.18 -15.52
N VAL A 154 -6.70 -6.67 -16.46
CA VAL A 154 -7.22 -7.28 -17.71
C VAL A 154 -8.11 -8.50 -17.41
N LYS A 155 -7.63 -9.39 -16.53
CA LYS A 155 -8.35 -10.62 -16.17
C LYS A 155 -9.70 -10.36 -15.50
N HIS A 156 -9.79 -9.35 -14.64
CA HIS A 156 -10.97 -9.08 -13.81
C HIS A 156 -11.79 -7.87 -14.29
N GLY A 157 -11.36 -7.20 -15.38
CA GLY A 157 -11.97 -5.99 -15.92
C GLY A 157 -11.54 -4.73 -15.17
N VAL A 158 -11.62 -4.74 -13.85
CA VAL A 158 -11.17 -3.66 -12.97
C VAL A 158 -10.40 -4.26 -11.79
N LEU A 159 -9.27 -3.66 -11.48
CA LEU A 159 -8.50 -3.95 -10.27
C LEU A 159 -8.46 -2.71 -9.37
N GLU A 160 -8.73 -2.90 -8.10
CA GLU A 160 -8.48 -1.91 -7.06
C GLU A 160 -7.14 -2.24 -6.40
N ASN A 161 -6.26 -1.25 -6.31
CA ASN A 161 -4.97 -1.36 -5.65
C ASN A 161 -4.90 -0.37 -4.49
N VAL A 162 -4.61 -0.88 -3.29
CA VAL A 162 -4.16 -0.08 -2.15
C VAL A 162 -2.70 -0.38 -1.91
N THR A 163 -1.86 0.64 -1.97
CA THR A 163 -0.44 0.55 -1.63
C THR A 163 -0.19 1.25 -0.31
N LEU A 164 0.51 0.59 0.61
CA LEU A 164 0.81 1.04 1.96
C LEU A 164 2.32 1.17 2.15
N ALA A 165 2.77 2.20 2.87
CA ALA A 165 4.17 2.38 3.23
C ALA A 165 4.36 2.22 4.74
N TYR A 166 5.48 1.61 5.13
CA TYR A 166 5.89 1.39 6.51
C TYR A 166 7.28 1.98 6.75
N TRP A 167 7.50 2.52 7.93
CA TRP A 167 8.77 3.13 8.31
C TRP A 167 9.35 2.47 9.55
N ASN A 168 10.67 2.47 9.63
CA ASN A 168 11.41 2.20 10.86
C ASN A 168 11.14 3.33 11.89
N PRO A 169 11.19 3.07 13.20
CA PRO A 169 11.11 4.09 14.26
C PRO A 169 12.04 5.27 14.06
N LYS A 170 13.24 5.02 13.53
CA LYS A 170 14.26 6.01 13.19
C LYS A 170 14.56 5.95 11.69
N PRO A 171 13.63 6.43 10.83
CA PRO A 171 13.80 6.29 9.40
C PRO A 171 14.96 7.15 8.90
N LYS A 172 15.69 6.66 7.92
CA LYS A 172 16.63 7.47 7.16
C LYS A 172 15.87 8.65 6.54
N VAL A 173 16.50 9.80 6.48
CA VAL A 173 15.97 10.99 5.82
C VAL A 173 16.86 11.41 4.67
N ILE A 174 16.26 11.92 3.60
CA ILE A 174 16.95 12.39 2.40
C ILE A 174 16.49 13.79 1.99
N GLY A 175 17.29 14.43 1.17
CA GLY A 175 16.98 15.71 0.54
C GLY A 175 16.85 16.88 1.51
N LYS A 176 16.70 18.06 0.93
CA LYS A 176 16.56 19.32 1.69
C LYS A 176 15.26 19.37 2.49
N SER A 177 14.20 18.74 2.00
CA SER A 177 12.92 18.66 2.70
C SER A 177 12.92 17.67 3.86
N LYS A 178 13.98 16.91 4.07
CA LYS A 178 14.07 15.86 5.11
C LYS A 178 12.98 14.79 4.91
N LEU A 179 12.81 14.34 3.67
CA LEU A 179 11.90 13.26 3.29
C LEU A 179 12.31 11.95 3.98
N GLN A 180 11.37 11.30 4.66
CA GLN A 180 11.64 10.03 5.34
C GLN A 180 11.54 8.85 4.36
N VAL A 181 12.53 7.97 4.41
CA VAL A 181 12.60 6.77 3.58
C VAL A 181 11.77 5.65 4.20
N PRO A 182 10.77 5.10 3.50
CA PRO A 182 10.04 3.92 3.97
C PRO A 182 10.96 2.70 4.05
N SER A 183 10.74 1.83 5.03
CA SER A 183 11.47 0.57 5.19
C SER A 183 10.86 -0.56 4.37
N ALA A 184 9.55 -0.52 4.16
CA ALA A 184 8.83 -1.52 3.38
C ALA A 184 7.52 -0.97 2.79
N PHE A 185 6.94 -1.78 1.92
CA PHE A 185 5.68 -1.51 1.25
C PHE A 185 4.78 -2.74 1.27
N ALA A 186 3.47 -2.53 1.30
CA ALA A 186 2.51 -3.57 0.94
C ALA A 186 1.61 -3.11 -0.19
N LYS A 187 1.16 -4.05 -1.02
CA LYS A 187 0.13 -3.83 -2.03
C LYS A 187 -1.03 -4.80 -1.80
N ILE A 188 -2.24 -4.30 -1.89
CA ILE A 188 -3.49 -5.06 -1.76
C ILE A 188 -4.23 -4.92 -3.08
N TYR A 189 -4.36 -6.01 -3.82
CA TYR A 189 -5.10 -6.07 -5.07
C TYR A 189 -6.45 -6.70 -4.83
N THR A 190 -7.50 -6.06 -5.29
CA THR A 190 -8.87 -6.57 -5.21
C THR A 190 -9.57 -6.40 -6.56
N GLY A 191 -10.18 -7.46 -7.04
CA GLY A 191 -10.90 -7.49 -8.31
C GLY A 191 -12.21 -8.25 -8.20
N HIS A 192 -12.95 -8.26 -9.29
CA HIS A 192 -14.20 -9.03 -9.43
C HIS A 192 -15.20 -8.78 -8.28
N GLY A 193 -15.39 -7.51 -7.91
CA GLY A 193 -16.31 -7.13 -6.82
C GLY A 193 -15.91 -7.69 -5.44
N GLY A 194 -14.61 -7.83 -5.18
CA GLY A 194 -14.07 -8.33 -3.91
C GLY A 194 -13.90 -9.85 -3.84
N LYS A 195 -14.27 -10.61 -4.88
CA LYS A 195 -14.08 -12.07 -4.92
C LYS A 195 -12.61 -12.47 -5.14
N TYR A 196 -11.82 -11.62 -5.77
CA TYR A 196 -10.38 -11.77 -5.91
C TYR A 196 -9.68 -10.81 -4.96
N ARG A 197 -8.72 -11.32 -4.19
CA ARG A 197 -7.84 -10.51 -3.35
C ARG A 197 -6.48 -11.16 -3.21
N GLU A 198 -5.42 -10.38 -3.44
CA GLU A 198 -4.04 -10.77 -3.18
C GLU A 198 -3.32 -9.64 -2.44
N CYS A 199 -2.40 -10.03 -1.55
CA CYS A 199 -1.58 -9.09 -0.80
C CYS A 199 -0.11 -9.43 -0.96
N PHE A 200 0.70 -8.38 -1.07
CA PHE A 200 2.13 -8.46 -1.29
C PHE A 200 2.85 -7.58 -0.27
N PHE A 201 4.03 -8.02 0.15
CA PHE A 201 4.90 -7.26 1.03
C PHE A 201 6.31 -7.20 0.47
N VAL A 202 6.89 -5.99 0.42
CA VAL A 202 8.19 -5.74 -0.22
C VAL A 202 9.07 -4.90 0.69
N TRP A 203 10.25 -5.41 1.05
CA TRP A 203 11.26 -4.61 1.71
C TRP A 203 11.90 -3.60 0.75
N ASN A 204 12.09 -2.37 1.23
CA ASN A 204 12.77 -1.30 0.52
C ASN A 204 14.28 -1.39 0.74
N THR A 205 14.89 -2.45 0.24
CA THR A 205 16.31 -2.77 0.44
C THR A 205 16.94 -3.31 -0.84
N ASP A 206 18.23 -3.05 -1.01
CA ASP A 206 19.06 -3.64 -2.06
C ASP A 206 19.74 -4.95 -1.63
N VAL A 207 19.68 -5.29 -0.32
CA VAL A 207 20.43 -6.40 0.26
C VAL A 207 19.88 -7.77 -0.15
N TYR A 208 18.61 -7.84 -0.53
CA TYR A 208 18.02 -9.11 -0.88
C TYR A 208 18.05 -9.37 -2.37
N ASP A 209 18.87 -10.30 -2.64
CA ASP A 209 19.09 -10.96 -3.87
C ASP A 209 17.85 -11.61 -4.45
N MET A 210 17.35 -10.99 -5.47
CA MET A 210 16.47 -11.70 -6.37
C MET A 210 16.87 -11.31 -7.78
N LYS A 211 17.75 -12.10 -8.34
CA LYS A 211 18.04 -12.09 -9.79
C LYS A 211 16.75 -12.20 -10.63
N ASP A 212 15.65 -12.63 -10.00
CA ASP A 212 14.33 -12.83 -10.58
C ASP A 212 13.27 -11.93 -9.94
N GLY A 213 13.43 -10.61 -10.03
CA GLY A 213 12.35 -9.66 -9.71
C GLY A 213 11.10 -9.80 -10.59
N ALA A 214 11.05 -10.85 -11.42
CA ALA A 214 9.99 -11.11 -12.38
C ALA A 214 8.77 -11.84 -11.80
N ASP A 215 8.92 -12.58 -10.69
CA ASP A 215 7.85 -13.37 -10.11
C ASP A 215 7.20 -12.65 -8.91
N PRO A 216 5.97 -12.12 -9.06
CA PRO A 216 5.27 -11.43 -7.97
C PRO A 216 4.92 -12.37 -6.80
N ASN A 217 4.81 -13.69 -7.04
CA ASN A 217 4.44 -14.66 -6.01
C ASN A 217 5.45 -14.70 -4.85
N LYS A 218 6.70 -14.34 -5.12
CA LYS A 218 7.75 -14.25 -4.08
C LYS A 218 7.45 -13.21 -2.99
N TYR A 219 6.61 -12.25 -3.29
CA TYR A 219 6.22 -11.17 -2.36
C TYR A 219 4.84 -11.38 -1.78
N LYS A 220 4.14 -12.45 -2.16
CA LYS A 220 2.79 -12.74 -1.72
C LYS A 220 2.77 -13.11 -0.24
N VAL A 221 1.84 -12.50 0.50
CA VAL A 221 1.63 -12.72 1.94
C VAL A 221 0.13 -12.85 2.24
N PRO A 222 -0.26 -13.49 3.36
CA PRO A 222 -1.65 -13.46 3.83
C PRO A 222 -2.12 -12.03 4.04
N CYS A 223 -3.30 -11.68 3.53
CA CYS A 223 -3.82 -10.32 3.63
C CYS A 223 -4.07 -9.87 5.07
N GLU A 224 -4.49 -10.79 5.94
CA GLU A 224 -4.70 -10.54 7.37
C GLU A 224 -3.43 -9.98 8.03
N LYS A 225 -2.26 -10.43 7.56
CA LYS A 225 -0.97 -9.92 8.03
C LYS A 225 -0.77 -8.45 7.67
N VAL A 226 -1.11 -8.05 6.44
CA VAL A 226 -1.03 -6.67 5.99
C VAL A 226 -1.97 -5.77 6.78
N PHE A 227 -3.22 -6.20 6.98
CA PHE A 227 -4.20 -5.45 7.77
C PHE A 227 -3.75 -5.30 9.23
N LYS A 228 -3.34 -6.39 9.86
CA LYS A 228 -2.83 -6.36 11.23
C LYS A 228 -1.60 -5.47 11.39
N MET A 229 -0.68 -5.49 10.43
CA MET A 229 0.48 -4.60 10.43
C MET A 229 0.06 -3.14 10.35
N TRP A 230 -0.96 -2.80 9.56
CA TRP A 230 -1.47 -1.44 9.51
C TRP A 230 -2.11 -1.01 10.82
N GLU A 231 -3.02 -1.81 11.40
CA GLU A 231 -3.69 -1.54 12.66
C GLU A 231 -2.70 -1.31 13.81
N THR A 232 -1.65 -2.14 13.90
CA THR A 232 -0.61 -1.99 14.93
C THR A 232 0.30 -0.78 14.69
N ASN A 233 0.32 -0.25 13.45
CA ASN A 233 1.22 0.81 13.00
C ASN A 233 0.52 2.14 12.70
N VAL A 234 -0.80 2.25 12.91
CA VAL A 234 -1.51 3.53 12.86
C VAL A 234 -0.99 4.43 13.98
N GLY A 235 0.04 5.23 13.66
CA GLY A 235 0.73 6.10 14.59
C GLY A 235 2.08 5.60 15.11
N LYS A 236 2.43 4.32 14.96
CA LYS A 236 3.71 3.72 15.38
C LYS A 236 4.22 2.73 14.32
N ALA A 237 4.35 3.17 13.08
CA ALA A 237 4.81 2.33 11.97
C ALA A 237 6.28 1.90 12.13
N ASP A 238 6.57 1.11 13.14
CA ASP A 238 7.89 0.69 13.53
C ASP A 238 8.13 -0.74 13.07
N ILE A 239 8.41 -0.92 11.79
CA ILE A 239 8.90 -2.18 11.27
C ILE A 239 10.41 -2.10 11.04
N TRP A 240 11.10 -3.13 11.46
CA TRP A 240 12.53 -3.27 11.26
C TRP A 240 12.78 -3.88 9.87
N SER A 241 13.62 -3.23 9.08
CA SER A 241 14.06 -3.79 7.79
C SER A 241 14.97 -5.01 8.01
N PRO A 242 15.22 -5.86 7.00
CA PRO A 242 16.22 -6.93 7.10
C PRO A 242 17.60 -6.43 7.52
N ASP A 243 17.98 -5.21 7.14
CA ASP A 243 19.23 -4.59 7.55
C ASP A 243 19.22 -4.23 9.03
N ASP A 244 18.09 -3.71 9.52
CA ASP A 244 17.88 -3.43 10.94
C ASP A 244 17.81 -4.72 11.74
N SER A 245 17.19 -5.78 11.22
CA SER A 245 17.14 -7.09 11.88
C SER A 245 18.52 -7.71 12.05
N LYS A 246 19.44 -7.47 11.12
CA LYS A 246 20.84 -7.88 11.22
C LYS A 246 21.56 -7.09 12.30
N ALA A 247 21.33 -5.78 12.38
CA ALA A 247 21.86 -4.93 13.45
C ALA A 247 21.27 -5.32 14.81
N LEU A 248 19.99 -5.63 14.88
CA LEU A 248 19.32 -6.11 16.09
C LEU A 248 19.87 -7.46 16.53
N LYS A 249 20.08 -8.41 15.63
CA LYS A 249 20.72 -9.70 15.93
C LYS A 249 22.13 -9.52 16.47
N ALA A 250 22.91 -8.59 15.90
CA ALA A 250 24.26 -8.27 16.38
C ALA A 250 24.23 -7.62 17.78
N LEU A 251 23.25 -6.77 18.05
CA LEU A 251 23.04 -6.14 19.36
C LEU A 251 22.62 -7.17 20.41
N LEU A 252 21.65 -8.03 20.10
CA LEU A 252 21.19 -9.10 21.00
C LEU A 252 22.32 -10.08 21.34
N LYS A 253 23.16 -10.42 20.36
CA LYS A 253 24.34 -11.24 20.58
C LYS A 253 25.36 -10.56 21.53
N LYS A 254 25.51 -9.23 21.44
CA LYS A 254 26.37 -8.46 22.36
C LYS A 254 25.81 -8.39 23.79
N LEU A 255 24.48 -8.45 23.93
CA LEU A 255 23.80 -8.43 25.24
C LEU A 255 23.71 -9.83 25.88
N GLY A 256 24.27 -10.86 25.25
CA GLY A 256 24.24 -12.23 25.77
C GLY A 256 22.91 -12.96 25.60
N ASP A 257 21.95 -12.36 24.92
CA ASP A 257 20.67 -12.99 24.63
C ASP A 257 20.83 -14.02 23.50
N THR A 258 20.37 -15.24 23.73
CA THR A 258 20.34 -16.26 22.68
C THR A 258 19.26 -15.93 21.67
N VAL A 259 19.59 -16.00 20.40
CA VAL A 259 18.64 -15.78 19.27
C VAL A 259 17.43 -16.75 19.33
N ASP A 260 17.49 -17.75 20.19
CA ASP A 260 16.47 -18.77 20.42
C ASP A 260 15.51 -18.46 21.56
N SER A 261 15.64 -17.31 22.24
CA SER A 261 14.70 -16.97 23.32
C SER A 261 13.27 -16.85 22.78
N PRO A 262 12.24 -17.28 23.56
CA PRO A 262 10.83 -17.20 23.14
C PRO A 262 10.39 -15.77 22.75
N ASP A 263 10.93 -14.75 23.41
CA ASP A 263 10.62 -13.34 23.14
C ASP A 263 11.25 -12.88 21.85
N ILE A 264 12.46 -13.29 21.54
CA ILE A 264 13.13 -13.01 20.25
C ILE A 264 12.41 -13.73 19.11
N LYS A 265 12.03 -15.00 19.31
CA LYS A 265 11.20 -15.75 18.34
C LYS A 265 9.85 -15.08 18.13
N LYS A 266 9.26 -14.46 19.15
CA LYS A 266 8.00 -13.71 19.05
C LYS A 266 8.20 -12.41 18.27
N VAL A 267 9.28 -11.68 18.49
CA VAL A 267 9.65 -10.48 17.72
C VAL A 267 10.00 -10.85 16.28
N MET A 268 10.73 -11.94 16.06
CA MET A 268 11.12 -12.44 14.74
C MET A 268 9.92 -12.99 13.93
N LYS A 269 8.85 -13.48 14.58
CA LYS A 269 7.60 -13.91 13.92
C LYS A 269 6.75 -12.72 13.42
N ILE A 270 7.00 -11.52 13.89
CA ILE A 270 6.33 -10.28 13.46
C ILE A 270 7.01 -9.70 12.21
N ILE A 271 8.24 -10.15 11.92
CA ILE A 271 8.99 -9.81 10.70
C ILE A 271 8.57 -10.82 9.64
N PRO A 272 7.94 -10.39 8.53
CA PRO A 272 7.52 -11.29 7.46
C PRO A 272 8.70 -11.95 6.78
#